data_f8acd5842fc121041fc1fe145f6259a8
#
_entry.id   f8acd5842fc121041fc1fe145f6259a8
#
_cell.length_a   1.000
_cell.length_b   1.000
_cell.length_c   1.000
_cell.angle_alpha   90.00
_cell.angle_beta   90.00
_cell.angle_gamma   90.00
#
_symmetry.space_group_name_H-M   'P 1'
#
loop_
_entity.id
_entity.type
_entity.pdbx_description
1 polymer ?
#
loop_
_entity_poly.entity_id
_entity_poly.type
_entity_poly.pdbx_seq_one_letter_code
_entity_poly.pdbx_strand_id
1 'polypeptide(L)'
;MNEKRMPLSAIETPAVIVNMDVLESNIAEMSRLAREAGVRLRPHTKIHECPDIAKLQIAGGACGIEVGAIERALCMAEAGIDDILIAHPFYGDHKLAILRRLLDKPGLKITVMADMIEQAEEISRVGQALGRAIPMLLKVNTGGDRFGVRPGEPAVRMAKRLCRLPGIAFQGIYVHESGGNPTPEGMDRLALEAATMAVQTARLLSKEGVPGAHVSVGASPTLRATCALLKGKRFPEITEIHPGHCTIGDMWHVRALANAREACAAAVLCTVMSAADPRHVVIDAGYKTFGADSLIQYQDMPGFFWQGKPSFGSVQGREDLWPGRISAETACVQYMEPDPAPAKRLRIGDRLEIVPNNATLTISMQEKIYGVRRGGVERIFTVAGRKDRTPAV
;
A
#
# COMPACT_ATOMS: atom_id res chain seq x y z
N MET A 1 -1.38 -18.51 31.32
CA MET A 1 -1.11 -19.82 30.67
C MET A 1 -0.46 -19.52 29.35
N ASN A 2 0.81 -19.96 29.12
CA ASN A 2 1.47 -19.82 27.84
C ASN A 2 0.78 -20.79 26.86
N GLU A 3 -0.17 -20.30 26.08
CA GLU A 3 -0.64 -21.09 24.93
C GLU A 3 0.59 -21.37 24.05
N LYS A 4 0.82 -22.65 23.79
CA LYS A 4 1.94 -23.12 22.99
C LYS A 4 1.73 -22.61 21.57
N ARG A 5 2.37 -21.47 21.21
CA ARG A 5 2.32 -20.91 19.87
C ARG A 5 2.82 -21.95 18.87
N MET A 6 2.18 -22.04 17.71
CA MET A 6 2.65 -22.87 16.61
C MET A 6 4.07 -22.42 16.22
N PRO A 7 5.08 -23.28 16.24
CA PRO A 7 6.44 -22.86 15.88
C PRO A 7 6.53 -22.53 14.38
N LEU A 8 7.47 -21.65 14.02
CA LEU A 8 7.72 -21.29 12.62
C LEU A 8 8.02 -22.52 11.75
N SER A 9 8.66 -23.53 12.33
CA SER A 9 8.97 -24.81 11.66
C SER A 9 7.74 -25.63 11.27
N ALA A 10 6.59 -25.39 11.87
CA ALA A 10 5.33 -26.08 11.55
C ALA A 10 4.51 -25.39 10.45
N ILE A 11 4.93 -24.21 9.96
CA ILE A 11 4.28 -23.57 8.81
C ILE A 11 4.63 -24.39 7.56
N GLU A 12 3.62 -24.80 6.80
CA GLU A 12 3.82 -25.38 5.48
C GLU A 12 4.31 -24.31 4.49
N THR A 13 5.34 -24.63 3.72
CA THR A 13 5.90 -23.72 2.71
C THR A 13 5.38 -24.05 1.32
N PRO A 14 5.35 -23.05 0.38
CA PRO A 14 5.69 -21.66 0.62
C PRO A 14 4.59 -20.90 1.37
N ALA A 15 4.98 -19.96 2.21
CA ALA A 15 4.06 -19.12 2.97
C ALA A 15 4.59 -17.70 3.14
N VAL A 16 3.70 -16.72 3.28
CA VAL A 16 4.10 -15.35 3.64
C VAL A 16 4.02 -15.19 5.15
N ILE A 17 5.13 -14.78 5.74
CA ILE A 17 5.24 -14.43 7.16
C ILE A 17 5.40 -12.92 7.31
N VAL A 18 4.91 -12.39 8.44
CA VAL A 18 5.02 -10.98 8.82
C VAL A 18 5.61 -10.90 10.22
N ASN A 19 6.76 -10.28 10.36
CA ASN A 19 7.36 -10.00 11.66
C ASN A 19 6.52 -8.95 12.40
N MET A 20 5.92 -9.35 13.51
CA MET A 20 4.99 -8.53 14.28
C MET A 20 5.67 -7.34 14.93
N ASP A 21 6.92 -7.49 15.40
CA ASP A 21 7.67 -6.38 16.02
C ASP A 21 7.96 -5.28 14.99
N VAL A 22 8.33 -5.68 13.76
CA VAL A 22 8.59 -4.75 12.66
C VAL A 22 7.31 -4.09 12.19
N LEU A 23 6.22 -4.85 12.02
CA LEU A 23 4.91 -4.32 11.62
C LEU A 23 4.42 -3.25 12.60
N GLU A 24 4.46 -3.52 13.89
CA GLU A 24 4.02 -2.61 14.94
C GLU A 24 4.93 -1.37 15.01
N SER A 25 6.25 -1.55 14.86
CA SER A 25 7.20 -0.43 14.78
C SER A 25 6.93 0.47 13.58
N ASN A 26 6.65 -0.09 12.41
CA ASN A 26 6.32 0.68 11.20
C ASN A 26 5.02 1.48 11.40
N ILE A 27 3.99 0.88 11.96
CA ILE A 27 2.72 1.56 12.26
C ILE A 27 2.96 2.72 13.25
N ALA A 28 3.73 2.48 14.29
CA ALA A 28 4.06 3.50 15.28
C ALA A 28 4.85 4.68 14.67
N GLU A 29 5.81 4.39 13.80
CA GLU A 29 6.60 5.40 13.10
C GLU A 29 5.74 6.26 12.16
N MET A 30 4.85 5.64 11.37
CA MET A 30 3.92 6.39 10.51
C MET A 30 3.05 7.36 11.32
N SER A 31 2.52 6.88 12.44
CA SER A 31 1.68 7.68 13.34
C SER A 31 2.47 8.78 14.03
N ARG A 32 3.71 8.52 14.43
CA ARG A 32 4.62 9.52 15.00
C ARG A 32 4.89 10.65 14.01
N LEU A 33 5.26 10.29 12.76
CA LEU A 33 5.55 11.25 11.70
C LEU A 33 4.35 12.15 11.38
N ALA A 34 3.14 11.56 11.25
CA ALA A 34 1.92 12.32 11.00
C ALA A 34 1.58 13.28 12.15
N ARG A 35 1.70 12.83 13.41
CA ARG A 35 1.46 13.64 14.60
C ARG A 35 2.44 14.81 14.70
N GLU A 36 3.74 14.56 14.44
CA GLU A 36 4.76 15.61 14.45
C GLU A 36 4.58 16.62 13.32
N ALA A 37 4.03 16.18 12.19
CA ALA A 37 3.67 17.03 11.07
C ALA A 37 2.36 17.80 11.29
N GLY A 38 1.58 17.46 12.32
CA GLY A 38 0.30 18.09 12.64
C GLY A 38 -0.84 17.75 11.68
N VAL A 39 -0.79 16.57 11.03
CA VAL A 39 -1.78 16.11 10.05
C VAL A 39 -2.38 14.76 10.44
N ARG A 40 -3.56 14.44 9.89
CA ARG A 40 -4.17 13.12 10.08
C ARG A 40 -3.45 12.07 9.24
N LEU A 41 -3.39 10.86 9.76
CA LEU A 41 -2.89 9.68 9.04
C LEU A 41 -4.07 8.82 8.60
N ARG A 42 -4.15 8.52 7.30
CA ARG A 42 -5.12 7.57 6.72
C ARG A 42 -4.37 6.55 5.85
N PRO A 43 -3.87 5.44 6.43
CA PRO A 43 -3.05 4.49 5.68
C PRO A 43 -3.81 3.82 4.54
N HIS A 44 -3.15 3.66 3.38
CA HIS A 44 -3.70 2.88 2.28
C HIS A 44 -3.44 1.39 2.49
N THR A 45 -4.50 0.59 2.55
CA THR A 45 -4.45 -0.84 2.90
C THR A 45 -4.06 -1.78 1.76
N LYS A 46 -3.83 -1.27 0.54
CA LYS A 46 -3.55 -2.11 -0.65
C LYS A 46 -2.37 -3.06 -0.49
N ILE A 47 -1.41 -2.74 0.40
CA ILE A 47 -0.23 -3.58 0.56
C ILE A 47 -0.53 -4.89 1.30
N HIS A 48 -1.52 -4.88 2.19
CA HIS A 48 -1.83 -6.06 3.00
C HIS A 48 -3.25 -6.60 2.80
N GLU A 49 -4.21 -5.76 2.42
CA GLU A 49 -5.63 -6.12 2.24
C GLU A 49 -6.23 -6.94 3.40
N CYS A 50 -5.65 -6.82 4.60
CA CYS A 50 -6.05 -7.54 5.82
C CYS A 50 -6.78 -6.59 6.78
N PRO A 51 -8.06 -6.85 7.11
CA PRO A 51 -8.80 -6.02 8.06
C PRO A 51 -8.15 -5.94 9.44
N ASP A 52 -7.54 -7.02 9.92
CA ASP A 52 -6.90 -7.02 11.24
C ASP A 52 -5.64 -6.14 11.29
N ILE A 53 -4.86 -6.06 10.19
CA ILE A 53 -3.74 -5.11 10.11
C ILE A 53 -4.29 -3.67 10.04
N ALA A 54 -5.36 -3.44 9.29
CA ALA A 54 -6.02 -2.13 9.26
C ALA A 54 -6.52 -1.69 10.66
N LYS A 55 -7.05 -2.61 11.46
CA LYS A 55 -7.40 -2.33 12.87
C LYS A 55 -6.18 -1.99 13.72
N LEU A 56 -5.03 -2.63 13.50
CA LEU A 56 -3.78 -2.25 14.18
C LEU A 56 -3.34 -0.82 13.79
N GLN A 57 -3.50 -0.43 12.53
CA GLN A 57 -3.21 0.93 12.08
C GLN A 57 -4.12 1.96 12.75
N ILE A 58 -5.43 1.67 12.87
CA ILE A 58 -6.39 2.54 13.57
C ILE A 58 -6.05 2.64 15.05
N ALA A 59 -5.78 1.51 15.72
CA ALA A 59 -5.35 1.48 17.11
C ALA A 59 -4.03 2.24 17.33
N GLY A 60 -3.15 2.26 16.32
CA GLY A 60 -1.90 3.01 16.30
C GLY A 60 -2.07 4.53 16.07
N GLY A 61 -3.29 5.03 15.83
CA GLY A 61 -3.60 6.46 15.70
C GLY A 61 -4.01 6.92 14.30
N ALA A 62 -4.28 6.02 13.36
CA ALA A 62 -4.87 6.38 12.07
C ALA A 62 -6.33 6.84 12.26
N CYS A 63 -6.75 7.87 11.51
CA CYS A 63 -8.11 8.43 11.60
C CYS A 63 -9.17 7.58 10.85
N GLY A 64 -8.76 6.55 10.18
CA GLY A 64 -9.50 5.64 9.31
C GLY A 64 -8.54 5.01 8.34
N ILE A 65 -9.04 4.38 7.29
CA ILE A 65 -8.23 3.74 6.27
C ILE A 65 -8.54 4.25 4.86
N GLU A 66 -7.62 3.97 3.94
CA GLU A 66 -7.82 4.14 2.52
C GLU A 66 -7.80 2.79 1.80
N VAL A 67 -8.70 2.61 0.84
CA VAL A 67 -8.73 1.46 -0.06
C VAL A 67 -8.66 1.92 -1.51
N GLY A 68 -8.10 1.09 -2.40
CA GLY A 68 -8.06 1.41 -3.84
C GLY A 68 -9.44 1.30 -4.48
N ALA A 69 -10.02 0.11 -4.48
CA ALA A 69 -11.27 -0.20 -5.14
C ALA A 69 -12.43 -0.32 -4.13
N ILE A 70 -13.65 -0.01 -4.59
CA ILE A 70 -14.86 0.00 -3.76
C ILE A 70 -15.19 -1.39 -3.16
N GLU A 71 -14.83 -2.46 -3.86
CA GLU A 71 -15.03 -3.84 -3.38
C GLU A 71 -14.22 -4.11 -2.10
N ARG A 72 -13.02 -3.50 -1.99
CA ARG A 72 -12.20 -3.59 -0.78
C ARG A 72 -12.85 -2.85 0.39
N ALA A 73 -13.54 -1.73 0.10
CA ALA A 73 -14.29 -1.00 1.13
C ALA A 73 -15.37 -1.89 1.78
N LEU A 74 -16.08 -2.68 0.98
CA LEU A 74 -17.11 -3.58 1.51
C LEU A 74 -16.51 -4.61 2.46
N CYS A 75 -15.40 -5.25 2.07
CA CYS A 75 -14.69 -6.22 2.90
C CYS A 75 -14.21 -5.61 4.24
N MET A 76 -13.62 -4.41 4.19
CA MET A 76 -13.15 -3.71 5.39
C MET A 76 -14.31 -3.28 6.30
N ALA A 77 -15.42 -2.80 5.72
CA ALA A 77 -16.63 -2.43 6.46
C ALA A 77 -17.33 -3.64 7.10
N GLU A 78 -17.35 -4.80 6.44
CA GLU A 78 -17.87 -6.05 7.01
C GLU A 78 -17.04 -6.55 8.18
N ALA A 79 -15.75 -6.25 8.19
CA ALA A 79 -14.87 -6.53 9.32
C ALA A 79 -14.95 -5.50 10.46
N GLY A 80 -15.83 -4.48 10.36
CA GLY A 80 -16.10 -3.51 11.41
C GLY A 80 -15.21 -2.25 11.37
N ILE A 81 -14.62 -1.93 10.22
CA ILE A 81 -13.94 -0.63 10.02
C ILE A 81 -14.99 0.40 9.60
N ASP A 82 -15.02 1.53 10.26
CA ASP A 82 -16.12 2.51 10.20
C ASP A 82 -15.77 3.85 9.50
N ASP A 83 -14.49 4.07 9.11
CA ASP A 83 -14.08 5.27 8.36
C ASP A 83 -13.18 4.87 7.19
N ILE A 84 -13.74 4.91 5.98
CA ILE A 84 -13.09 4.39 4.77
C ILE A 84 -13.15 5.43 3.65
N LEU A 85 -11.98 5.74 3.09
CA LEU A 85 -11.82 6.55 1.89
C LEU A 85 -11.53 5.63 0.69
N ILE A 86 -12.30 5.78 -0.39
CA ILE A 86 -12.14 5.02 -1.62
C ILE A 86 -11.34 5.85 -2.61
N ALA A 87 -10.05 5.49 -2.80
CA ALA A 87 -9.06 6.30 -3.51
C ALA A 87 -9.17 6.31 -5.03
N HIS A 88 -9.76 5.27 -5.61
CA HIS A 88 -9.94 5.23 -7.06
C HIS A 88 -11.35 5.69 -7.42
N PRO A 89 -11.50 6.59 -8.39
CA PRO A 89 -12.76 6.84 -9.02
C PRO A 89 -13.36 5.54 -9.59
N PHE A 90 -14.66 5.43 -9.58
CA PHE A 90 -15.37 4.26 -10.10
C PHE A 90 -16.62 4.67 -10.90
N TYR A 91 -17.09 3.75 -11.74
CA TYR A 91 -18.22 3.95 -12.62
C TYR A 91 -18.97 2.63 -12.88
N GLY A 92 -20.29 2.72 -13.12
CA GLY A 92 -21.13 1.60 -13.52
C GLY A 92 -21.96 1.00 -12.40
N ASP A 93 -23.08 0.36 -12.78
CA ASP A 93 -24.15 -0.08 -11.88
C ASP A 93 -23.69 -1.03 -10.78
N HIS A 94 -22.79 -1.97 -11.10
CA HIS A 94 -22.26 -2.89 -10.12
C HIS A 94 -21.52 -2.17 -8.97
N LYS A 95 -20.70 -1.17 -9.31
CA LYS A 95 -19.99 -0.36 -8.31
C LYS A 95 -20.94 0.50 -7.48
N LEU A 96 -21.98 1.03 -8.12
CA LEU A 96 -23.02 1.82 -7.45
C LEU A 96 -23.87 0.96 -6.52
N ALA A 97 -24.13 -0.31 -6.87
CA ALA A 97 -24.80 -1.25 -5.98
C ALA A 97 -23.98 -1.52 -4.72
N ILE A 98 -22.64 -1.68 -4.85
CA ILE A 98 -21.75 -1.80 -3.69
C ILE A 98 -21.77 -0.52 -2.86
N LEU A 99 -21.75 0.66 -3.49
CA LEU A 99 -21.85 1.94 -2.78
C LEU A 99 -23.13 2.03 -1.94
N ARG A 100 -24.29 1.62 -2.48
CA ARG A 100 -25.55 1.58 -1.71
C ARG A 100 -25.43 0.67 -0.49
N ARG A 101 -24.91 -0.56 -0.65
CA ARG A 101 -24.68 -1.49 0.48
C ARG A 101 -23.78 -0.89 1.56
N LEU A 102 -22.73 -0.18 1.17
CA LEU A 102 -21.86 0.52 2.12
C LEU A 102 -22.61 1.63 2.85
N LEU A 103 -23.38 2.45 2.12
CA LEU A 103 -24.13 3.56 2.69
C LEU A 103 -25.27 3.11 3.61
N ASP A 104 -25.83 1.91 3.43
CA ASP A 104 -26.85 1.33 4.30
C ASP A 104 -26.32 0.85 5.65
N LYS A 105 -24.98 0.74 5.83
CA LYS A 105 -24.40 0.32 7.09
C LYS A 105 -24.42 1.47 8.12
N PRO A 106 -25.06 1.27 9.29
CA PRO A 106 -25.11 2.30 10.32
C PRO A 106 -23.71 2.68 10.83
N GLY A 107 -23.46 3.97 10.99
CA GLY A 107 -22.21 4.49 11.55
C GLY A 107 -21.01 4.49 10.59
N LEU A 108 -21.12 3.86 9.43
CA LEU A 108 -20.03 3.82 8.46
C LEU A 108 -19.88 5.17 7.74
N LYS A 109 -18.67 5.71 7.79
CA LYS A 109 -18.26 6.92 7.07
C LYS A 109 -17.55 6.53 5.79
N ILE A 110 -18.15 6.85 4.66
CA ILE A 110 -17.57 6.63 3.33
C ILE A 110 -17.26 7.97 2.69
N THR A 111 -16.03 8.13 2.23
CA THR A 111 -15.62 9.22 1.34
C THR A 111 -15.22 8.63 0.00
N VAL A 112 -15.78 9.17 -1.09
CA VAL A 112 -15.50 8.72 -2.45
C VAL A 112 -14.70 9.77 -3.21
N MET A 113 -14.18 9.39 -4.38
CA MET A 113 -13.47 10.31 -5.28
C MET A 113 -14.08 10.36 -6.66
N ALA A 114 -13.92 11.50 -7.32
CA ALA A 114 -14.18 11.67 -8.74
C ALA A 114 -13.11 12.54 -9.40
N ASP A 115 -12.87 12.32 -10.68
CA ASP A 115 -12.08 13.16 -11.58
C ASP A 115 -12.81 13.46 -12.89
N MET A 116 -14.00 12.85 -13.06
CA MET A 116 -14.93 13.11 -14.14
C MET A 116 -16.33 13.41 -13.58
N ILE A 117 -17.06 14.28 -14.26
CA ILE A 117 -18.39 14.68 -13.79
C ILE A 117 -19.41 13.54 -13.88
N GLU A 118 -19.26 12.67 -14.88
CA GLU A 118 -20.16 11.53 -15.12
C GLU A 118 -20.13 10.55 -13.94
N GLN A 119 -18.94 10.34 -13.32
CA GLN A 119 -18.80 9.55 -12.09
C GLN A 119 -19.57 10.19 -10.93
N ALA A 120 -19.42 11.50 -10.76
CA ALA A 120 -20.06 12.24 -9.68
C ALA A 120 -21.59 12.34 -9.86
N GLU A 121 -22.07 12.46 -11.07
CA GLU A 121 -23.51 12.48 -11.38
C GLU A 121 -24.18 11.14 -11.01
N GLU A 122 -23.54 10.01 -11.33
CA GLU A 122 -24.02 8.68 -10.93
C GLU A 122 -24.05 8.53 -9.40
N ILE A 123 -22.98 8.93 -8.73
CA ILE A 123 -22.90 8.88 -7.27
C ILE A 123 -23.92 9.84 -6.64
N SER A 124 -24.14 11.02 -7.23
CA SER A 124 -25.16 11.98 -6.79
C SER A 124 -26.56 11.40 -6.84
N ARG A 125 -26.91 10.66 -7.90
CA ARG A 125 -28.21 9.98 -8.00
C ARG A 125 -28.41 8.96 -6.85
N VAL A 126 -27.34 8.25 -6.46
CA VAL A 126 -27.39 7.36 -5.30
C VAL A 126 -27.65 8.17 -4.01
N GLY A 127 -26.93 9.28 -3.81
CA GLY A 127 -27.11 10.14 -2.65
C GLY A 127 -28.53 10.70 -2.55
N GLN A 128 -29.07 11.20 -3.67
CA GLN A 128 -30.45 11.71 -3.74
C GLN A 128 -31.49 10.62 -3.41
N ALA A 129 -31.31 9.42 -3.99
CA ALA A 129 -32.23 8.29 -3.73
C ALA A 129 -32.22 7.85 -2.26
N LEU A 130 -31.11 8.05 -1.54
CA LEU A 130 -30.97 7.76 -0.12
C LEU A 130 -31.24 8.98 0.80
N GLY A 131 -31.62 10.13 0.23
CA GLY A 131 -31.89 11.37 0.97
C GLY A 131 -30.68 11.94 1.71
N ARG A 132 -29.45 11.67 1.24
CA ARG A 132 -28.20 12.11 1.89
C ARG A 132 -27.13 12.53 0.89
N ALA A 133 -26.35 13.54 1.21
CA ALA A 133 -25.20 13.92 0.40
C ALA A 133 -23.98 13.05 0.74
N ILE A 134 -23.32 12.54 -0.28
CA ILE A 134 -22.17 11.62 -0.15
C ILE A 134 -20.87 12.43 -0.11
N PRO A 135 -20.02 12.28 0.94
CA PRO A 135 -18.72 12.95 1.01
C PRO A 135 -17.84 12.60 -0.18
N MET A 136 -17.34 13.63 -0.88
CA MET A 136 -16.52 13.46 -2.09
C MET A 136 -15.32 14.38 -2.12
N LEU A 137 -14.16 13.82 -2.48
CA LEU A 137 -12.95 14.55 -2.82
C LEU A 137 -12.75 14.58 -4.33
N LEU A 138 -12.26 15.70 -4.83
CA LEU A 138 -11.78 15.81 -6.21
C LEU A 138 -10.36 15.26 -6.29
N LYS A 139 -10.14 14.30 -7.17
CA LYS A 139 -8.80 13.81 -7.42
C LYS A 139 -8.06 14.76 -8.35
N VAL A 140 -6.85 15.17 -7.93
CA VAL A 140 -5.99 16.10 -8.66
C VAL A 140 -4.69 15.39 -9.07
N ASN A 141 -4.32 15.51 -10.34
CA ASN A 141 -3.12 14.93 -10.92
C ASN A 141 -1.97 15.92 -10.80
N THR A 142 -0.91 15.55 -10.11
CA THR A 142 0.30 16.35 -9.93
C THR A 142 1.53 15.76 -10.64
N GLY A 143 1.31 15.01 -11.72
CA GLY A 143 2.38 14.48 -12.58
C GLY A 143 2.42 12.94 -12.69
N GLY A 144 1.58 12.22 -11.97
CA GLY A 144 1.52 10.75 -12.07
C GLY A 144 0.78 10.20 -13.30
N ASP A 145 0.11 11.08 -14.05
CA ASP A 145 -0.59 10.82 -15.33
C ASP A 145 -1.47 9.56 -15.35
N ARG A 146 -2.17 9.30 -14.24
CA ARG A 146 -3.06 8.15 -14.10
C ARG A 146 -4.51 8.55 -13.86
N PHE A 147 -4.78 9.25 -12.77
CA PHE A 147 -6.09 9.75 -12.37
C PHE A 147 -5.98 11.22 -11.97
N GLY A 148 -7.08 11.93 -12.09
CA GLY A 148 -7.23 13.28 -11.57
C GLY A 148 -7.23 14.36 -12.64
N VAL A 149 -7.95 15.43 -12.33
CA VAL A 149 -7.93 16.66 -13.12
C VAL A 149 -6.61 17.40 -12.90
N ARG A 150 -6.19 18.22 -13.86
CA ARG A 150 -5.02 19.09 -13.68
C ARG A 150 -5.24 20.07 -12.53
N PRO A 151 -4.18 20.41 -11.76
CA PRO A 151 -4.26 21.40 -10.68
C PRO A 151 -4.63 22.80 -11.20
N GLY A 152 -5.00 23.70 -10.29
CA GLY A 152 -5.37 25.08 -10.61
C GLY A 152 -6.77 25.20 -11.22
N GLU A 153 -6.93 26.01 -12.25
CA GLU A 153 -8.22 26.36 -12.88
C GLU A 153 -9.07 25.14 -13.33
N PRO A 154 -8.49 24.08 -13.93
CA PRO A 154 -9.27 22.88 -14.26
C PRO A 154 -9.92 22.24 -13.01
N ALA A 155 -9.19 22.17 -11.89
CA ALA A 155 -9.69 21.65 -10.63
C ALA A 155 -10.80 22.54 -10.05
N VAL A 156 -10.67 23.87 -10.14
CA VAL A 156 -11.72 24.83 -9.72
C VAL A 156 -13.01 24.63 -10.52
N ARG A 157 -12.90 24.57 -11.85
CA ARG A 157 -14.07 24.34 -12.70
C ARG A 157 -14.80 23.04 -12.36
N MET A 158 -14.03 21.97 -12.13
CA MET A 158 -14.61 20.68 -11.76
C MET A 158 -15.24 20.72 -10.37
N ALA A 159 -14.56 21.28 -9.37
CA ALA A 159 -15.09 21.42 -8.01
C ALA A 159 -16.41 22.23 -7.97
N LYS A 160 -16.50 23.34 -8.73
CA LYS A 160 -17.75 24.12 -8.87
C LYS A 160 -18.89 23.28 -9.45
N ARG A 161 -18.61 22.36 -10.38
CA ARG A 161 -19.62 21.42 -10.91
C ARG A 161 -20.05 20.41 -9.84
N LEU A 162 -19.10 19.84 -9.10
CA LEU A 162 -19.36 18.88 -8.01
C LEU A 162 -20.25 19.51 -6.93
N CYS A 163 -19.98 20.76 -6.54
CA CYS A 163 -20.78 21.47 -5.54
C CYS A 163 -22.25 21.73 -5.96
N ARG A 164 -22.58 21.65 -7.24
CA ARG A 164 -23.95 21.80 -7.75
C ARG A 164 -24.75 20.50 -7.73
N LEU A 165 -24.12 19.37 -7.46
CA LEU A 165 -24.77 18.07 -7.43
C LEU A 165 -25.41 17.84 -6.04
N PRO A 166 -26.75 17.75 -5.94
CA PRO A 166 -27.44 17.76 -4.65
C PRO A 166 -27.18 16.52 -3.79
N GLY A 167 -26.75 15.40 -4.41
CA GLY A 167 -26.35 14.18 -3.70
C GLY A 167 -24.88 14.12 -3.30
N ILE A 168 -24.11 15.22 -3.47
CA ILE A 168 -22.67 15.27 -3.16
C ILE A 168 -22.39 16.31 -2.07
N ALA A 169 -21.60 15.92 -1.08
CA ALA A 169 -20.98 16.81 -0.10
C ALA A 169 -19.50 16.97 -0.45
N PHE A 170 -19.16 17.98 -1.25
CA PHE A 170 -17.78 18.24 -1.62
C PHE A 170 -16.93 18.57 -0.38
N GLN A 171 -15.81 17.85 -0.18
CA GLN A 171 -14.97 17.98 1.02
C GLN A 171 -13.62 18.65 0.74
N GLY A 172 -13.15 18.63 -0.50
CA GLY A 172 -11.84 19.15 -0.87
C GLY A 172 -11.13 18.33 -1.95
N ILE A 173 -9.81 18.26 -1.88
CA ILE A 173 -8.97 17.63 -2.90
C ILE A 173 -8.09 16.51 -2.34
N TYR A 174 -7.76 15.58 -3.22
CA TYR A 174 -6.84 14.47 -2.97
C TYR A 174 -5.76 14.42 -4.05
N VAL A 175 -4.50 14.34 -3.61
CA VAL A 175 -3.32 14.27 -4.48
C VAL A 175 -2.50 13.05 -4.11
N HIS A 176 -2.30 12.14 -5.07
CA HIS A 176 -1.37 11.02 -4.91
C HIS A 176 -0.02 11.37 -5.54
N GLU A 177 1.00 11.47 -4.73
CA GLU A 177 2.37 11.73 -5.15
C GLU A 177 2.91 10.51 -5.90
N SER A 178 3.14 10.65 -7.19
CA SER A 178 3.64 9.55 -8.04
C SER A 178 4.49 10.08 -9.18
N GLY A 179 5.41 9.25 -9.68
CA GLY A 179 6.43 9.66 -10.64
C GLY A 179 7.72 10.11 -9.96
N GLY A 180 8.52 10.88 -10.66
CA GLY A 180 9.81 11.36 -10.19
C GLY A 180 10.92 10.31 -10.24
N ASN A 181 12.15 10.74 -9.94
CA ASN A 181 13.29 9.84 -9.84
C ASN A 181 13.24 9.10 -8.50
N PRO A 182 13.29 7.76 -8.46
CA PRO A 182 13.23 6.97 -7.23
C PRO A 182 14.55 7.00 -6.44
N THR A 183 14.94 8.18 -6.01
CA THR A 183 16.05 8.45 -5.09
C THR A 183 15.55 9.30 -3.93
N PRO A 184 16.23 9.36 -2.78
CA PRO A 184 15.83 10.23 -1.67
C PRO A 184 15.60 11.68 -2.11
N GLU A 185 16.54 12.27 -2.87
CA GLU A 185 16.44 13.64 -3.36
C GLU A 185 15.31 13.82 -4.39
N GLY A 186 15.04 12.78 -5.19
CA GLY A 186 13.90 12.74 -6.12
C GLY A 186 12.57 12.74 -5.38
N MET A 187 12.49 12.02 -4.26
CA MET A 187 11.29 11.98 -3.41
C MET A 187 11.08 13.29 -2.66
N ASP A 188 12.14 13.93 -2.17
CA ASP A 188 12.06 15.28 -1.57
C ASP A 188 11.50 16.30 -2.55
N ARG A 189 11.96 16.27 -3.80
CA ARG A 189 11.46 17.15 -4.87
C ARG A 189 10.01 16.85 -5.21
N LEU A 190 9.67 15.58 -5.39
CA LEU A 190 8.30 15.16 -5.69
C LEU A 190 7.32 15.59 -4.58
N ALA A 191 7.67 15.40 -3.31
CA ALA A 191 6.87 15.84 -2.18
C ALA A 191 6.65 17.36 -2.19
N LEU A 192 7.70 18.14 -2.43
CA LEU A 192 7.61 19.61 -2.48
C LEU A 192 6.74 20.09 -3.65
N GLU A 193 6.91 19.53 -4.84
CA GLU A 193 6.13 19.88 -6.03
C GLU A 193 4.65 19.55 -5.83
N ALA A 194 4.35 18.34 -5.37
CA ALA A 194 2.97 17.90 -5.14
C ALA A 194 2.28 18.71 -4.04
N ALA A 195 2.95 18.97 -2.91
CA ALA A 195 2.43 19.82 -1.83
C ALA A 195 2.18 21.26 -2.32
N THR A 196 3.09 21.82 -3.12
CA THR A 196 2.93 23.16 -3.67
C THR A 196 1.72 23.25 -4.60
N MET A 197 1.57 22.32 -5.53
CA MET A 197 0.43 22.28 -6.45
C MET A 197 -0.91 22.03 -5.71
N ALA A 198 -0.91 21.17 -4.71
CA ALA A 198 -2.09 20.91 -3.87
C ALA A 198 -2.53 22.20 -3.14
N VAL A 199 -1.60 22.87 -2.48
CA VAL A 199 -1.88 24.09 -1.70
C VAL A 199 -2.29 25.25 -2.61
N GLN A 200 -1.62 25.45 -3.74
CA GLN A 200 -2.03 26.48 -4.71
C GLN A 200 -3.46 26.23 -5.23
N THR A 201 -3.79 24.97 -5.51
CA THR A 201 -5.14 24.58 -5.93
C THR A 201 -6.16 24.81 -4.81
N ALA A 202 -5.86 24.41 -3.57
CA ALA A 202 -6.74 24.62 -2.42
C ALA A 202 -7.00 26.13 -2.14
N ARG A 203 -5.96 26.95 -2.22
CA ARG A 203 -6.09 28.41 -2.09
C ARG A 203 -6.95 29.03 -3.18
N LEU A 204 -6.79 28.56 -4.42
CA LEU A 204 -7.60 29.01 -5.54
C LEU A 204 -9.07 28.60 -5.36
N LEU A 205 -9.35 27.37 -4.91
CA LEU A 205 -10.70 26.92 -4.56
C LEU A 205 -11.33 27.83 -3.50
N SER A 206 -10.60 28.13 -2.43
CA SER A 206 -11.08 29.02 -1.36
C SER A 206 -11.36 30.43 -1.88
N LYS A 207 -10.47 31.00 -2.71
CA LYS A 207 -10.65 32.32 -3.32
C LYS A 207 -11.89 32.39 -4.19
N GLU A 208 -12.20 31.28 -4.86
CA GLU A 208 -13.37 31.15 -5.73
C GLU A 208 -14.66 30.76 -5.00
N GLY A 209 -14.64 30.76 -3.65
CA GLY A 209 -15.79 30.46 -2.80
C GLY A 209 -16.22 28.99 -2.85
N VAL A 210 -15.35 28.08 -3.27
CA VAL A 210 -15.65 26.64 -3.27
C VAL A 210 -15.42 26.11 -1.85
N PRO A 211 -16.40 25.47 -1.21
CA PRO A 211 -16.23 24.90 0.12
C PRO A 211 -15.29 23.71 0.09
N GLY A 212 -14.79 23.31 1.26
CA GLY A 212 -13.97 22.12 1.45
C GLY A 212 -12.53 22.44 1.84
N ALA A 213 -12.19 22.03 3.07
CA ALA A 213 -10.86 22.26 3.66
C ALA A 213 -10.03 20.98 3.74
N HIS A 214 -10.53 19.86 3.24
CA HIS A 214 -9.80 18.59 3.26
C HIS A 214 -8.80 18.56 2.10
N VAL A 215 -7.52 18.57 2.42
CA VAL A 215 -6.43 18.42 1.47
C VAL A 215 -5.61 17.21 1.91
N SER A 216 -5.74 16.10 1.17
CA SER A 216 -5.01 14.87 1.42
C SER A 216 -3.89 14.70 0.39
N VAL A 217 -2.67 14.49 0.85
CA VAL A 217 -1.48 14.31 -0.01
C VAL A 217 -0.68 13.09 0.44
N GLY A 218 0.22 12.61 -0.39
CA GLY A 218 1.23 11.66 0.03
C GLY A 218 1.29 10.37 -0.77
N ALA A 219 2.36 9.68 -0.51
CA ALA A 219 2.63 8.31 -0.92
C ALA A 219 3.65 7.71 0.07
N SER A 220 3.87 6.40 0.04
CA SER A 220 4.87 5.78 0.92
C SER A 220 6.30 6.25 0.62
N PRO A 221 6.72 6.38 -0.65
CA PRO A 221 8.07 6.84 -0.96
C PRO A 221 8.38 8.24 -0.43
N THR A 222 7.37 9.11 -0.39
CA THR A 222 7.52 10.52 0.00
C THR A 222 7.17 10.78 1.47
N LEU A 223 6.74 9.77 2.26
CA LEU A 223 6.24 9.95 3.62
C LEU A 223 7.15 10.84 4.49
N ARG A 224 8.45 10.54 4.55
CA ARG A 224 9.41 11.29 5.39
C ARG A 224 9.59 12.71 4.87
N ALA A 225 9.73 12.87 3.55
CA ALA A 225 9.86 14.17 2.89
C ALA A 225 8.61 15.03 3.12
N THR A 226 7.43 14.47 2.86
CA THR A 226 6.15 15.15 3.06
C THR A 226 5.99 15.58 4.52
N CYS A 227 6.21 14.69 5.49
CA CYS A 227 6.12 15.05 6.89
C CYS A 227 7.15 16.12 7.31
N ALA A 228 8.37 16.07 6.78
CA ALA A 228 9.38 17.10 7.03
C ALA A 228 8.96 18.48 6.50
N LEU A 229 8.36 18.53 5.30
CA LEU A 229 7.83 19.76 4.72
C LEU A 229 6.67 20.35 5.53
N LEU A 230 5.84 19.51 6.16
CA LEU A 230 4.67 19.96 6.93
C LEU A 230 5.03 20.42 8.34
N LYS A 231 6.17 20.00 8.90
CA LYS A 231 6.67 20.53 10.17
C LYS A 231 6.83 22.04 10.09
N GLY A 232 6.42 22.75 11.14
CA GLY A 232 6.48 24.21 11.17
C GLY A 232 5.39 24.93 10.37
N LYS A 233 4.35 24.21 9.95
CA LYS A 233 3.16 24.77 9.26
C LYS A 233 3.48 25.50 7.94
N ARG A 234 4.47 25.02 7.18
CA ARG A 234 4.79 25.60 5.87
C ARG A 234 3.62 25.48 4.87
N PHE A 235 2.81 24.42 4.99
CA PHE A 235 1.65 24.14 4.16
C PHE A 235 0.42 23.82 5.03
N PRO A 236 -0.14 24.83 5.72
CA PRO A 236 -1.21 24.63 6.70
C PRO A 236 -2.55 24.14 6.12
N GLU A 237 -2.73 24.24 4.81
CA GLU A 237 -3.90 23.73 4.09
C GLU A 237 -3.93 22.20 4.01
N ILE A 238 -2.77 21.54 4.08
CA ILE A 238 -2.69 20.06 4.05
C ILE A 238 -3.15 19.52 5.40
N THR A 239 -4.17 18.67 5.37
CA THR A 239 -4.86 18.19 6.58
C THR A 239 -4.68 16.70 6.83
N GLU A 240 -4.26 15.93 5.81
CA GLU A 240 -4.18 14.49 5.86
C GLU A 240 -3.05 13.94 4.96
N ILE A 241 -2.44 12.84 5.39
CA ILE A 241 -1.51 12.05 4.58
C ILE A 241 -1.97 10.59 4.48
N HIS A 242 -1.64 9.92 3.33
CA HIS A 242 -2.16 8.58 3.03
C HIS A 242 -1.09 7.56 2.55
N PRO A 243 0.03 7.38 3.26
CA PRO A 243 1.01 6.36 2.93
C PRO A 243 0.45 4.96 3.17
N GLY A 244 0.93 3.93 2.47
CA GLY A 244 0.46 2.56 2.66
C GLY A 244 1.59 1.53 2.76
N HIS A 245 2.50 1.48 1.78
CA HIS A 245 3.58 0.50 1.70
C HIS A 245 4.51 0.48 2.91
N CYS A 246 4.71 1.63 3.57
CA CYS A 246 5.54 1.73 4.77
C CYS A 246 5.07 0.85 5.93
N THR A 247 3.82 0.37 5.91
CA THR A 247 3.30 -0.58 6.91
C THR A 247 4.08 -1.90 6.89
N ILE A 248 4.39 -2.39 5.69
CA ILE A 248 5.04 -3.69 5.46
C ILE A 248 6.48 -3.51 4.98
N GLY A 249 6.73 -2.61 4.04
CA GLY A 249 8.00 -2.46 3.35
C GLY A 249 8.29 -3.60 2.37
N ASP A 250 9.22 -3.38 1.46
CA ASP A 250 9.71 -4.36 0.49
C ASP A 250 11.08 -3.94 -0.08
N MET A 251 11.68 -4.79 -0.92
CA MET A 251 13.01 -4.52 -1.47
C MET A 251 13.04 -3.32 -2.43
N TRP A 252 11.89 -2.94 -3.01
CA TRP A 252 11.83 -1.70 -3.80
C TRP A 252 12.15 -0.47 -2.93
N HIS A 253 11.51 -0.38 -1.75
CA HIS A 253 11.77 0.72 -0.81
C HIS A 253 13.22 0.71 -0.28
N VAL A 254 13.78 -0.47 -0.05
CA VAL A 254 15.18 -0.61 0.40
C VAL A 254 16.14 -0.12 -0.67
N ARG A 255 16.00 -0.62 -1.90
CA ARG A 255 16.98 -0.40 -2.97
C ARG A 255 16.83 0.96 -3.65
N ALA A 256 15.58 1.43 -3.84
CA ALA A 256 15.30 2.68 -4.50
C ALA A 256 15.41 3.89 -3.57
N LEU A 257 15.01 3.76 -2.31
CA LEU A 257 14.86 4.87 -1.37
C LEU A 257 15.85 4.82 -0.21
N ALA A 258 16.81 3.90 -0.24
CA ALA A 258 17.77 3.66 0.83
C ALA A 258 17.11 3.46 2.21
N ASN A 259 15.90 2.88 2.24
CA ASN A 259 15.25 2.51 3.49
C ASN A 259 15.99 1.36 4.15
N ALA A 260 15.90 1.28 5.47
CA ALA A 260 16.47 0.19 6.20
C ALA A 260 15.76 -1.13 5.84
N ARG A 261 16.53 -2.19 5.56
CA ARG A 261 16.00 -3.52 5.25
C ARG A 261 15.21 -4.11 6.41
N GLU A 262 15.60 -3.76 7.62
CA GLU A 262 14.95 -4.15 8.88
C GLU A 262 13.52 -3.61 9.00
N ALA A 263 13.16 -2.60 8.20
CA ALA A 263 11.78 -2.11 8.11
C ALA A 263 10.88 -2.97 7.21
N CYS A 264 11.40 -4.00 6.53
CA CYS A 264 10.58 -4.94 5.78
C CYS A 264 10.00 -5.99 6.73
N ALA A 265 8.69 -5.88 7.00
CA ALA A 265 8.01 -6.80 7.91
C ALA A 265 7.68 -8.14 7.25
N ALA A 266 7.45 -8.18 5.94
CA ALA A 266 7.04 -9.39 5.23
C ALA A 266 8.21 -10.11 4.56
N ALA A 267 8.19 -11.44 4.64
CA ALA A 267 9.05 -12.32 3.87
C ALA A 267 8.26 -13.55 3.38
N VAL A 268 8.73 -14.15 2.28
CA VAL A 268 8.30 -15.47 1.84
C VAL A 268 9.16 -16.50 2.55
N LEU A 269 8.54 -17.33 3.37
CA LEU A 269 9.16 -18.52 3.94
C LEU A 269 9.06 -19.65 2.91
N CYS A 270 10.20 -20.19 2.51
CA CYS A 270 10.29 -21.25 1.52
C CYS A 270 11.27 -22.34 1.94
N THR A 271 11.18 -23.51 1.32
CA THR A 271 12.01 -24.66 1.61
C THR A 271 12.89 -25.01 0.40
N VAL A 272 14.14 -25.36 0.64
CA VAL A 272 15.05 -25.89 -0.37
C VAL A 272 14.59 -27.29 -0.79
N MET A 273 14.15 -27.42 -2.05
CA MET A 273 13.66 -28.66 -2.64
C MET A 273 14.78 -29.45 -3.32
N SER A 274 15.81 -28.78 -3.79
CA SER A 274 16.96 -29.43 -4.46
C SER A 274 18.22 -28.62 -4.25
N ALA A 275 19.32 -29.32 -3.98
CA ALA A 275 20.68 -28.80 -3.91
C ALA A 275 21.62 -29.67 -4.77
N ALA A 276 21.12 -30.19 -5.90
CA ALA A 276 21.87 -31.08 -6.79
C ALA A 276 22.94 -30.35 -7.62
N ASP A 277 22.76 -29.06 -7.89
CA ASP A 277 23.75 -28.22 -8.59
C ASP A 277 24.58 -27.44 -7.53
N PRO A 278 25.91 -27.50 -7.60
CA PRO A 278 26.75 -26.79 -6.63
C PRO A 278 26.66 -25.26 -6.71
N ARG A 279 26.12 -24.70 -7.80
CA ARG A 279 26.03 -23.25 -8.04
C ARG A 279 24.75 -22.62 -7.52
N HIS A 280 23.69 -23.41 -7.26
CA HIS A 280 22.40 -22.90 -6.79
C HIS A 280 21.58 -23.98 -6.08
N VAL A 281 20.59 -23.53 -5.36
CA VAL A 281 19.51 -24.38 -4.84
C VAL A 281 18.18 -24.03 -5.50
N VAL A 282 17.23 -24.98 -5.49
CA VAL A 282 15.86 -24.77 -5.94
C VAL A 282 14.93 -24.74 -4.74
N ILE A 283 14.06 -23.74 -4.69
CA ILE A 283 13.07 -23.55 -3.64
C ILE A 283 11.64 -23.79 -4.15
N ASP A 284 10.71 -24.09 -3.26
CA ASP A 284 9.30 -24.37 -3.48
C ASP A 284 8.42 -23.13 -3.69
N ALA A 285 9.00 -21.96 -3.90
CA ALA A 285 8.30 -20.70 -4.13
C ALA A 285 8.60 -20.15 -5.52
N GLY A 286 7.56 -19.78 -6.25
CA GLY A 286 7.66 -19.24 -7.62
C GLY A 286 6.74 -18.02 -7.83
N TYR A 287 6.39 -17.72 -9.09
CA TYR A 287 5.50 -16.60 -9.43
C TYR A 287 4.14 -16.68 -8.74
N LYS A 288 3.61 -17.89 -8.50
CA LYS A 288 2.35 -18.08 -7.77
C LYS A 288 2.43 -17.67 -6.30
N THR A 289 3.65 -17.53 -5.76
CA THR A 289 3.87 -17.06 -4.39
C THR A 289 4.30 -15.60 -4.36
N PHE A 290 5.32 -15.23 -5.18
CA PHE A 290 5.89 -13.88 -5.20
C PHE A 290 5.06 -12.86 -5.99
N GLY A 291 4.20 -13.32 -6.90
CA GLY A 291 3.58 -12.50 -7.94
C GLY A 291 4.53 -12.29 -9.13
N ALA A 292 3.95 -11.97 -10.28
CA ALA A 292 4.69 -11.63 -11.49
C ALA A 292 5.05 -10.13 -11.42
N ASP A 293 6.10 -9.79 -10.69
CA ASP A 293 6.61 -8.44 -10.66
C ASP A 293 7.25 -8.08 -12.01
N SER A 294 6.87 -6.93 -12.56
CA SER A 294 7.46 -6.45 -13.82
C SER A 294 8.86 -5.89 -13.55
N LEU A 295 9.87 -6.72 -13.77
CA LEU A 295 11.27 -6.32 -13.64
C LEU A 295 11.68 -5.21 -14.62
N ILE A 296 10.87 -4.95 -15.66
CA ILE A 296 11.10 -3.87 -16.62
C ILE A 296 11.23 -2.51 -15.93
N GLN A 297 10.43 -2.25 -14.92
CA GLN A 297 10.50 -0.99 -14.17
C GLN A 297 11.73 -0.85 -13.27
N TYR A 298 12.53 -1.92 -13.10
CA TYR A 298 13.71 -1.96 -12.24
C TYR A 298 15.03 -2.09 -13.01
N GLN A 299 14.98 -2.25 -14.35
CA GLN A 299 16.16 -2.62 -15.15
C GLN A 299 17.35 -1.66 -14.99
N ASP A 300 17.07 -0.37 -14.71
CA ASP A 300 18.10 0.66 -14.54
C ASP A 300 18.37 0.99 -13.05
N MET A 301 17.79 0.21 -12.12
CA MET A 301 17.91 0.49 -10.69
C MET A 301 19.01 -0.38 -10.05
N PRO A 302 19.93 0.23 -9.28
CA PRO A 302 20.97 -0.51 -8.56
C PRO A 302 20.39 -1.56 -7.62
N GLY A 303 21.08 -2.71 -7.53
CA GLY A 303 20.73 -3.79 -6.60
C GLY A 303 19.61 -4.74 -7.04
N PHE A 304 18.95 -4.49 -8.18
CA PHE A 304 17.97 -5.44 -8.74
C PHE A 304 18.57 -6.43 -9.73
N PHE A 305 19.82 -6.23 -10.13
CA PHE A 305 20.54 -7.10 -11.07
C PHE A 305 21.91 -7.47 -10.52
N TRP A 306 22.30 -8.70 -10.73
CA TRP A 306 23.64 -9.21 -10.51
C TRP A 306 24.10 -10.00 -11.73
N GLN A 307 25.23 -9.60 -12.33
CA GLN A 307 25.74 -10.19 -13.59
C GLN A 307 24.65 -10.27 -14.69
N GLY A 308 23.84 -9.22 -14.84
CA GLY A 308 22.74 -9.17 -15.82
C GLY A 308 21.51 -10.03 -15.47
N LYS A 309 21.50 -10.70 -14.30
CA LYS A 309 20.37 -11.52 -13.84
C LYS A 309 19.50 -10.73 -12.88
N PRO A 310 18.19 -10.61 -13.16
CA PRO A 310 17.28 -9.92 -12.25
C PRO A 310 17.09 -10.71 -10.94
N SER A 311 16.78 -10.00 -9.86
CA SER A 311 16.38 -10.59 -8.58
C SER A 311 14.87 -10.50 -8.39
N PHE A 312 14.25 -11.49 -7.76
CA PHE A 312 12.86 -11.42 -7.32
C PHE A 312 12.70 -11.08 -5.82
N GLY A 313 13.81 -10.85 -5.13
CA GLY A 313 13.80 -10.50 -3.70
C GLY A 313 15.21 -10.44 -3.11
N SER A 314 15.29 -10.60 -1.80
CA SER A 314 16.57 -10.69 -1.07
C SER A 314 16.45 -11.69 0.08
N VAL A 315 17.39 -12.63 0.16
CA VAL A 315 17.42 -13.64 1.22
C VAL A 315 17.86 -13.00 2.55
N GLN A 316 17.05 -13.17 3.58
CA GLN A 316 17.30 -12.56 4.88
C GLN A 316 18.52 -13.19 5.56
N GLY A 317 19.47 -12.34 6.02
CA GLY A 317 20.69 -12.81 6.66
C GLY A 317 21.69 -13.55 5.74
N ARG A 318 21.46 -13.58 4.42
CA ARG A 318 22.29 -14.29 3.45
C ARG A 318 22.56 -13.43 2.21
N GLU A 319 23.43 -12.46 2.35
CA GLU A 319 23.82 -11.55 1.25
C GLU A 319 24.68 -12.24 0.17
N ASP A 320 25.22 -13.42 0.47
CA ASP A 320 25.94 -14.29 -0.44
C ASP A 320 25.02 -15.07 -1.41
N LEU A 321 23.69 -14.91 -1.29
CA LEU A 321 22.70 -15.60 -2.09
C LEU A 321 21.94 -14.62 -3.02
N TRP A 322 21.73 -15.04 -4.27
CA TRP A 322 21.00 -14.28 -5.28
C TRP A 322 19.76 -15.02 -5.75
N PRO A 323 18.52 -14.57 -5.38
CA PRO A 323 17.29 -15.15 -5.86
C PRO A 323 17.01 -14.64 -7.28
N GLY A 324 17.50 -15.35 -8.31
CA GLY A 324 17.63 -14.79 -9.66
C GLY A 324 16.77 -15.41 -10.75
N ARG A 325 16.41 -16.69 -10.66
CA ARG A 325 15.60 -17.38 -11.68
C ARG A 325 14.33 -17.92 -11.06
N ILE A 326 13.19 -17.54 -11.63
CA ILE A 326 11.88 -17.88 -11.09
C ILE A 326 10.99 -18.49 -12.18
N SER A 327 10.21 -19.51 -11.83
CA SER A 327 9.17 -20.14 -12.64
C SER A 327 7.82 -20.11 -11.90
N ALA A 328 6.82 -20.83 -12.39
CA ALA A 328 5.46 -20.76 -11.82
C ALA A 328 5.43 -21.10 -10.31
N GLU A 329 6.07 -22.20 -9.92
CA GLU A 329 5.97 -22.77 -8.56
C GLU A 329 7.31 -22.93 -7.86
N THR A 330 8.42 -22.74 -8.58
CA THR A 330 9.78 -22.91 -8.05
C THR A 330 10.68 -21.76 -8.47
N ALA A 331 11.77 -21.56 -7.73
CA ALA A 331 12.79 -20.60 -8.10
C ALA A 331 14.20 -21.11 -7.76
N CYS A 332 15.21 -20.57 -8.46
CA CYS A 332 16.61 -20.83 -8.17
C CYS A 332 17.20 -19.69 -7.35
N VAL A 333 17.86 -20.04 -6.28
CA VAL A 333 18.67 -19.14 -5.47
C VAL A 333 20.14 -19.51 -5.68
N GLN A 334 20.89 -18.59 -6.29
CA GLN A 334 22.27 -18.80 -6.71
C GLN A 334 23.24 -18.37 -5.60
N TYR A 335 24.34 -19.08 -5.46
CA TYR A 335 25.49 -18.58 -4.71
C TYR A 335 26.22 -17.53 -5.53
N MET A 336 26.52 -16.38 -4.92
CA MET A 336 27.27 -15.32 -5.59
C MET A 336 28.77 -15.65 -5.67
N GLU A 337 29.27 -16.48 -4.74
CA GLU A 337 30.61 -17.08 -4.80
C GLU A 337 30.55 -18.38 -5.62
N PRO A 338 31.46 -18.61 -6.57
CA PRO A 338 31.45 -19.83 -7.42
C PRO A 338 31.62 -21.14 -6.63
N ASP A 339 32.34 -21.10 -5.51
CA ASP A 339 32.58 -22.25 -4.64
C ASP A 339 32.45 -21.84 -3.16
N PRO A 340 31.20 -21.74 -2.66
CA PRO A 340 30.98 -21.32 -1.27
C PRO A 340 31.51 -22.37 -0.29
N ALA A 341 32.05 -21.88 0.83
CA ALA A 341 32.52 -22.75 1.90
C ALA A 341 31.45 -23.76 2.33
N PRO A 342 31.80 -25.00 2.70
CA PRO A 342 30.82 -26.04 3.06
C PRO A 342 29.78 -25.61 4.12
N ALA A 343 30.18 -24.76 5.07
CA ALA A 343 29.30 -24.24 6.11
C ALA A 343 28.23 -23.25 5.59
N LYS A 344 28.47 -22.65 4.40
CA LYS A 344 27.51 -21.75 3.74
C LYS A 344 26.57 -22.48 2.78
N ARG A 345 26.84 -23.75 2.45
CA ARG A 345 26.03 -24.52 1.52
C ARG A 345 24.69 -24.91 2.12
N LEU A 346 23.64 -24.60 1.38
CA LEU A 346 22.28 -25.00 1.72
C LEU A 346 22.06 -26.47 1.38
N ARG A 347 21.19 -27.12 2.16
CA ARG A 347 20.81 -28.52 2.00
C ARG A 347 19.32 -28.62 1.73
N ILE A 348 18.90 -29.75 1.18
CA ILE A 348 17.48 -30.08 1.05
C ILE A 348 16.82 -30.00 2.44
N GLY A 349 15.66 -29.33 2.49
CA GLY A 349 14.92 -29.09 3.74
C GLY A 349 15.31 -27.82 4.50
N ASP A 350 16.42 -27.17 4.14
CA ASP A 350 16.74 -25.85 4.71
C ASP A 350 15.66 -24.83 4.36
N ARG A 351 15.37 -23.93 5.28
CA ARG A 351 14.38 -22.89 5.09
C ARG A 351 15.02 -21.52 4.87
N LEU A 352 14.45 -20.76 3.95
CA LEU A 352 14.85 -19.41 3.64
C LEU A 352 13.70 -18.44 3.84
N GLU A 353 14.00 -17.26 4.31
CA GLU A 353 13.10 -16.11 4.36
C GLU A 353 13.54 -15.11 3.27
N ILE A 354 12.69 -14.86 2.30
CA ILE A 354 12.99 -13.97 1.18
C ILE A 354 12.08 -12.76 1.22
N VAL A 355 12.66 -11.57 1.45
CA VAL A 355 11.95 -10.29 1.33
C VAL A 355 11.67 -10.06 -0.16
N PRO A 356 10.39 -9.94 -0.59
CA PRO A 356 10.06 -9.79 -2.00
C PRO A 356 10.41 -8.40 -2.53
N ASN A 357 10.56 -8.28 -3.84
CA ASN A 357 10.70 -6.97 -4.47
C ASN A 357 9.43 -6.12 -4.29
N ASN A 358 8.25 -6.76 -4.34
CA ASN A 358 6.96 -6.08 -4.24
C ASN A 358 6.03 -6.86 -3.30
N ALA A 359 5.95 -6.44 -2.06
CA ALA A 359 5.14 -7.08 -1.05
C ALA A 359 3.62 -7.00 -1.36
N THR A 360 3.16 -5.97 -2.08
CA THR A 360 1.75 -5.85 -2.49
C THR A 360 1.33 -7.03 -3.35
N LEU A 361 2.11 -7.36 -4.38
CA LEU A 361 1.80 -8.48 -5.26
C LEU A 361 1.91 -9.80 -4.52
N THR A 362 2.98 -9.99 -3.74
CA THR A 362 3.22 -11.21 -2.97
C THR A 362 2.07 -11.49 -2.00
N ILE A 363 1.63 -10.51 -1.21
CA ILE A 363 0.55 -10.68 -0.25
C ILE A 363 -0.80 -10.90 -0.96
N SER A 364 -1.06 -10.20 -2.06
CA SER A 364 -2.33 -10.35 -2.81
C SER A 364 -2.52 -11.75 -3.41
N MET A 365 -1.46 -12.53 -3.57
CA MET A 365 -1.53 -13.93 -4.02
C MET A 365 -1.92 -14.90 -2.90
N GLN A 366 -1.89 -14.47 -1.63
CA GLN A 366 -2.14 -15.32 -0.48
C GLN A 366 -3.58 -15.22 0.02
N GLU A 367 -4.13 -16.29 0.57
CA GLU A 367 -5.39 -16.26 1.32
C GLU A 367 -5.19 -15.81 2.76
N LYS A 368 -4.06 -16.19 3.32
CA LYS A 368 -3.63 -15.87 4.68
C LYS A 368 -2.14 -15.62 4.74
N ILE A 369 -1.75 -14.81 5.71
CA ILE A 369 -0.35 -14.57 6.05
C ILE A 369 -0.15 -14.78 7.55
N TYR A 370 1.04 -15.16 7.96
CA TYR A 370 1.33 -15.55 9.34
C TYR A 370 2.10 -14.44 10.06
N GLY A 371 1.48 -13.81 11.05
CA GLY A 371 2.15 -12.91 11.99
C GLY A 371 3.03 -13.70 12.95
N VAL A 372 4.34 -13.48 12.88
CA VAL A 372 5.34 -14.21 13.65
C VAL A 372 6.07 -13.32 14.63
N ARG A 373 6.34 -13.86 15.84
CA ARG A 373 7.11 -13.20 16.89
C ARG A 373 7.88 -14.22 17.69
N ARG A 374 9.18 -14.00 17.88
CA ARG A 374 10.07 -14.89 18.68
C ARG A 374 10.00 -16.35 18.22
N GLY A 375 10.03 -16.59 16.91
CA GLY A 375 10.04 -17.93 16.32
C GLY A 375 8.71 -18.70 16.38
N GLY A 376 7.62 -18.06 16.78
CA GLY A 376 6.28 -18.67 16.82
C GLY A 376 5.23 -17.81 16.11
N VAL A 377 4.20 -18.47 15.59
CA VAL A 377 3.02 -17.82 15.03
C VAL A 377 2.19 -17.23 16.16
N GLU A 378 2.05 -15.89 16.14
CA GLU A 378 1.24 -15.17 17.10
C GLU A 378 -0.18 -14.95 16.58
N ARG A 379 -0.30 -14.73 15.26
CA ARG A 379 -1.58 -14.43 14.61
C ARG A 379 -1.59 -14.93 13.17
N ILE A 380 -2.76 -15.30 12.68
CA ILE A 380 -2.99 -15.56 11.26
C ILE A 380 -3.89 -14.44 10.75
N PHE A 381 -3.44 -13.74 9.73
CA PHE A 381 -4.19 -12.69 9.07
C PHE A 381 -4.85 -13.24 7.80
N THR A 382 -6.13 -12.99 7.63
CA THR A 382 -6.84 -13.27 6.37
C THR A 382 -6.65 -12.10 5.42
N VAL A 383 -6.21 -12.37 4.18
CA VAL A 383 -6.12 -11.37 3.10
C VAL A 383 -7.51 -11.24 2.47
N ALA A 384 -8.43 -10.60 3.19
CA ALA A 384 -9.85 -10.58 2.86
C ALA A 384 -10.18 -9.63 1.69
N GLY A 385 -9.33 -8.65 1.41
CA GLY A 385 -9.50 -7.72 0.30
C GLY A 385 -9.16 -8.29 -1.07
N ARG A 386 -8.81 -9.56 -1.20
CA ARG A 386 -8.54 -10.20 -2.49
C ARG A 386 -9.73 -10.12 -3.44
N LYS A 387 -9.43 -10.02 -4.73
CA LYS A 387 -10.45 -9.82 -5.78
C LYS A 387 -11.51 -10.92 -5.86
N ASP A 388 -11.12 -12.16 -5.58
CA ASP A 388 -11.98 -13.35 -5.63
C ASP A 388 -12.99 -13.45 -4.47
N ARG A 389 -12.87 -12.58 -3.47
CA ARG A 389 -13.76 -12.52 -2.30
C ARG A 389 -14.79 -11.40 -2.36
N THR A 390 -14.94 -10.76 -3.53
CA THR A 390 -16.01 -9.77 -3.71
C THR A 390 -17.35 -10.51 -3.62
N PRO A 391 -18.24 -10.16 -2.66
CA PRO A 391 -19.54 -10.79 -2.57
C PRO A 391 -20.32 -10.57 -3.88
N ALA A 392 -21.03 -11.58 -4.33
CA ALA A 392 -21.98 -11.41 -5.41
C ALA A 392 -23.02 -10.33 -5.00
N VAL A 393 -23.23 -9.37 -5.87
CA VAL A 393 -24.19 -8.25 -5.67
C VAL A 393 -25.53 -8.65 -6.25
#